data_bd0e1dfdc36ac54d53c3e91ff040d223
#
_entry.id   bd0e1dfdc36ac54d53c3e91ff040d223
#
_cell.length_a   1.000
_cell.length_b   1.000
_cell.length_c   1.000
_cell.angle_alpha   90.00
_cell.angle_beta   90.00
_cell.angle_gamma   90.00
#
_symmetry.space_group_name_H-M   'P 1'
#
loop_
_entity.id
_entity.type
_entity.pdbx_description
1 polymer ?
#
loop_
_entity_poly.entity_id
_entity_poly.type
_entity_poly.pdbx_seq_one_letter_code
_entity_poly.pdbx_strand_id
1 'polypeptide(L)'
;PSELFERQYFCQERRYDYYDYAKSLSENDAVQSMKALAKELGVVIPVSFYEAGEGRQLFNSVAVIDADGEVLGIYRKTHIPDDHYYQEKFYFTPGNTGFKAFKTRYATIGVGICWDQWFPETARGMALKGAEILFYPTAIGSEPILECDSMPHWRRCMTGHAACNLMPVVAANRIGTEEVVPCAENGNQSSALTFYGSSFITDATGE
;
A
#
# COMPACT_ATOMS: atom_id res chain seq x y z
N PRO A 1 2.48 8.01 -3.59
CA PRO A 1 2.74 7.92 -2.15
C PRO A 1 2.93 6.47 -1.71
N SER A 2 3.61 6.25 -0.56
CA SER A 2 3.74 4.96 0.10
C SER A 2 2.43 4.51 0.76
N GLU A 3 2.40 3.26 1.27
CA GLU A 3 1.27 2.75 2.04
C GLU A 3 1.03 3.59 3.30
N LEU A 4 -0.26 3.89 3.61
CA LEU A 4 -0.71 4.62 4.81
C LEU A 4 0.11 5.89 5.12
N PHE A 5 0.48 6.64 4.08
CA PHE A 5 1.44 7.75 4.15
C PHE A 5 0.97 8.95 4.98
N GLU A 6 -0.30 9.04 5.29
CA GLU A 6 -0.89 10.16 6.03
C GLU A 6 -0.38 10.30 7.47
N ARG A 7 0.17 9.20 8.02
CA ARG A 7 0.59 9.09 9.42
C ARG A 7 1.85 8.24 9.55
N GLN A 8 2.41 8.17 10.74
CA GLN A 8 3.32 7.08 11.09
C GLN A 8 2.65 5.73 10.84
N TYR A 9 3.46 4.71 10.56
CA TYR A 9 2.95 3.35 10.37
C TYR A 9 2.49 2.77 11.71
N PHE A 10 1.25 3.05 12.04
CA PHE A 10 0.64 2.73 13.34
C PHE A 10 0.43 1.24 13.58
N CYS A 11 0.54 0.40 12.58
CA CYS A 11 0.36 -1.06 12.71
C CYS A 11 1.51 -1.76 13.44
N GLN A 12 2.54 -1.05 13.88
CA GLN A 12 3.57 -1.59 14.77
C GLN A 12 3.05 -1.90 16.18
N GLU A 13 1.92 -1.35 16.57
CA GLU A 13 1.29 -1.52 17.89
C GLU A 13 -0.20 -1.77 17.76
N ARG A 14 -0.84 -2.23 18.85
CA ARG A 14 -2.29 -2.42 18.93
C ARG A 14 -2.89 -1.36 19.83
N ARG A 15 -3.66 -0.43 19.23
CA ARG A 15 -4.35 0.64 19.96
C ARG A 15 -5.77 0.80 19.43
N TYR A 16 -6.73 0.75 20.33
CA TYR A 16 -8.14 0.87 19.95
C TYR A 16 -8.51 2.29 19.48
N ASP A 17 -7.87 3.32 20.00
CA ASP A 17 -8.08 4.72 19.58
C ASP A 17 -7.66 4.97 18.12
N TYR A 18 -6.81 4.14 17.54
CA TYR A 18 -6.43 4.25 16.14
C TYR A 18 -7.52 3.81 15.14
N TYR A 19 -8.58 3.17 15.62
CA TYR A 19 -9.77 2.92 14.79
C TYR A 19 -10.45 4.22 14.34
N ASP A 20 -10.32 5.30 15.10
CA ASP A 20 -10.87 6.62 14.78
C ASP A 20 -10.12 7.31 13.61
N TYR A 21 -8.97 6.78 13.19
CA TYR A 21 -8.24 7.28 12.03
C TYR A 21 -8.91 6.90 10.71
N ALA A 22 -9.70 5.84 10.69
CA ALA A 22 -10.39 5.40 9.49
C ALA A 22 -11.42 6.44 9.04
N LYS A 23 -11.42 6.75 7.74
CA LYS A 23 -12.36 7.69 7.12
C LYS A 23 -12.97 7.06 5.87
N SER A 24 -14.20 7.45 5.56
CA SER A 24 -14.76 7.11 4.25
C SER A 24 -13.98 7.80 3.13
N LEU A 25 -14.10 7.29 1.92
CA LEU A 25 -13.44 7.89 0.74
C LEU A 25 -13.73 9.39 0.60
N SER A 26 -14.97 9.80 0.89
CA SER A 26 -15.42 11.19 0.75
C SER A 26 -14.94 12.10 1.89
N GLU A 27 -14.61 11.54 3.05
CA GLU A 27 -14.22 12.29 4.24
C GLU A 27 -12.69 12.26 4.49
N ASN A 28 -11.94 11.49 3.69
CA ASN A 28 -10.50 11.41 3.85
C ASN A 28 -9.79 12.60 3.22
N ASP A 29 -9.16 13.43 4.04
CA ASP A 29 -8.53 14.69 3.63
C ASP A 29 -7.40 14.50 2.63
N ALA A 30 -6.59 13.44 2.77
CA ALA A 30 -5.51 13.17 1.84
C ALA A 30 -6.06 12.78 0.47
N VAL A 31 -7.10 11.95 0.40
CA VAL A 31 -7.75 11.62 -0.86
C VAL A 31 -8.30 12.87 -1.53
N GLN A 32 -9.02 13.74 -0.79
CA GLN A 32 -9.58 14.97 -1.36
C GLN A 32 -8.48 15.93 -1.84
N SER A 33 -7.39 16.07 -1.09
CA SER A 33 -6.24 16.88 -1.49
C SER A 33 -5.56 16.34 -2.75
N MET A 34 -5.41 15.01 -2.84
CA MET A 34 -4.80 14.36 -4.00
C MET A 34 -5.68 14.41 -5.25
N LYS A 35 -7.01 14.45 -5.10
CA LYS A 35 -7.94 14.73 -6.23
C LYS A 35 -7.67 16.11 -6.85
N ALA A 36 -7.54 17.12 -6.01
CA ALA A 36 -7.22 18.47 -6.47
C ALA A 36 -5.86 18.52 -7.18
N LEU A 37 -4.84 17.89 -6.57
CA LEU A 37 -3.49 17.83 -7.12
C LEU A 37 -3.43 17.05 -8.45
N ALA A 38 -4.10 15.90 -8.54
CA ALA A 38 -4.18 15.11 -9.77
C ALA A 38 -4.73 15.93 -10.93
N LYS A 39 -5.81 16.67 -10.68
CA LYS A 39 -6.44 17.56 -11.66
C LYS A 39 -5.54 18.73 -12.04
N GLU A 40 -4.91 19.39 -11.06
CA GLU A 40 -4.00 20.52 -11.29
C GLU A 40 -2.81 20.13 -12.16
N LEU A 41 -2.18 19.00 -11.85
CA LEU A 41 -0.98 18.52 -12.54
C LEU A 41 -1.27 17.66 -13.77
N GLY A 42 -2.53 17.24 -13.99
CA GLY A 42 -2.90 16.32 -15.05
C GLY A 42 -2.25 14.94 -14.94
N VAL A 43 -2.12 14.41 -13.71
CA VAL A 43 -1.45 13.13 -13.42
C VAL A 43 -2.38 12.14 -12.74
N VAL A 44 -2.10 10.84 -12.93
CA VAL A 44 -2.78 9.75 -12.22
C VAL A 44 -2.10 9.49 -10.89
N ILE A 45 -2.85 9.42 -9.81
CA ILE A 45 -2.30 9.19 -8.46
C ILE A 45 -3.03 8.03 -7.77
N PRO A 46 -2.37 6.88 -7.55
CA PRO A 46 -2.83 5.89 -6.58
C PRO A 46 -2.58 6.41 -5.16
N VAL A 47 -3.63 6.55 -4.35
CA VAL A 47 -3.60 7.14 -3.00
C VAL A 47 -3.97 6.11 -1.96
N SER A 48 -3.01 5.71 -1.13
CA SER A 48 -3.26 4.81 -0.01
C SER A 48 -3.91 5.54 1.16
N PHE A 49 -4.90 4.91 1.80
CA PHE A 49 -5.61 5.48 2.96
C PHE A 49 -6.23 4.40 3.83
N TYR A 50 -6.50 4.73 5.09
CA TYR A 50 -7.25 3.89 6.02
C TYR A 50 -8.74 4.11 5.82
N GLU A 51 -9.41 3.12 5.21
CA GLU A 51 -10.81 3.22 4.80
C GLU A 51 -11.77 2.73 5.88
N ALA A 52 -12.74 3.57 6.23
CA ALA A 52 -13.96 3.14 6.89
C ALA A 52 -14.97 2.66 5.82
N GLY A 53 -15.14 1.35 5.75
CA GLY A 53 -16.11 0.70 4.87
C GLY A 53 -17.50 0.58 5.50
N GLU A 54 -18.39 -0.12 4.83
CA GLU A 54 -19.73 -0.38 5.33
C GLU A 54 -19.71 -1.37 6.52
N GLY A 55 -20.67 -1.25 7.43
CA GLY A 55 -20.92 -2.23 8.49
C GLY A 55 -19.77 -2.39 9.49
N ARG A 56 -19.01 -1.35 9.80
CA ARG A 56 -17.84 -1.34 10.69
C ARG A 56 -16.62 -2.09 10.14
N GLN A 57 -16.59 -2.43 8.87
CA GLN A 57 -15.39 -2.99 8.25
C GLN A 57 -14.37 -1.88 7.99
N LEU A 58 -13.11 -2.17 8.29
CA LEU A 58 -12.00 -1.24 8.09
C LEU A 58 -11.01 -1.89 7.14
N PHE A 59 -10.49 -1.10 6.20
CA PHE A 59 -9.62 -1.62 5.15
C PHE A 59 -8.36 -0.77 4.97
N ASN A 60 -7.30 -1.42 4.59
CA ASN A 60 -6.14 -0.79 3.99
C ASN A 60 -6.40 -0.68 2.48
N SER A 61 -6.57 0.53 1.98
CA SER A 61 -7.12 0.78 0.65
C SER A 61 -6.28 1.72 -0.19
N VAL A 62 -6.42 1.62 -1.50
CA VAL A 62 -5.92 2.59 -2.46
C VAL A 62 -7.06 3.10 -3.33
N ALA A 63 -7.26 4.41 -3.33
CA ALA A 63 -8.08 5.10 -4.31
C ALA A 63 -7.24 5.40 -5.56
N VAL A 64 -7.71 5.03 -6.73
CA VAL A 64 -7.06 5.39 -8.00
C VAL A 64 -7.73 6.64 -8.53
N ILE A 65 -6.97 7.73 -8.55
CA ILE A 65 -7.42 9.05 -9.00
C ILE A 65 -6.87 9.31 -10.40
N ASP A 66 -7.76 9.61 -11.36
CA ASP A 66 -7.36 9.93 -12.73
C ASP A 66 -6.89 11.39 -12.86
N ALA A 67 -6.33 11.70 -14.01
CA ALA A 67 -5.72 13.00 -14.34
C ALA A 67 -6.70 14.20 -14.37
N ASP A 68 -7.99 13.96 -14.30
CA ASP A 68 -9.03 14.99 -14.14
C ASP A 68 -9.48 15.19 -12.68
N GLY A 69 -8.89 14.40 -11.75
CA GLY A 69 -9.22 14.39 -10.33
C GLY A 69 -10.39 13.47 -9.95
N GLU A 70 -10.94 12.72 -10.89
CA GLU A 70 -11.99 11.76 -10.58
C GLU A 70 -11.45 10.45 -10.05
N VAL A 71 -12.15 9.85 -9.07
CA VAL A 71 -11.79 8.55 -8.51
C VAL A 71 -12.36 7.44 -9.39
N LEU A 72 -11.50 6.68 -10.04
CA LEU A 72 -11.90 5.54 -10.88
C LEU A 72 -12.40 4.34 -10.07
N GLY A 73 -11.97 4.23 -8.83
CA GLY A 73 -12.38 3.18 -7.92
C GLY A 73 -11.35 2.94 -6.82
N ILE A 74 -11.64 1.90 -6.01
CA ILE A 74 -10.83 1.49 -4.86
C ILE A 74 -10.35 0.06 -5.05
N TYR A 75 -9.10 -0.21 -4.68
CA TYR A 75 -8.56 -1.51 -4.36
C TYR A 75 -8.36 -1.63 -2.86
N ARG A 76 -8.79 -2.71 -2.25
CA ARG A 76 -8.58 -3.05 -0.83
C ARG A 76 -7.55 -4.15 -0.72
N LYS A 77 -6.52 -3.96 0.10
CA LYS A 77 -5.43 -4.92 0.33
C LYS A 77 -5.97 -6.31 0.61
N THR A 78 -5.61 -7.26 -0.24
CA THR A 78 -6.11 -8.63 -0.15
C THR A 78 -5.40 -9.42 0.94
N HIS A 79 -4.07 -9.30 1.00
CA HIS A 79 -3.23 -10.06 1.91
C HIS A 79 -2.79 -9.18 3.07
N ILE A 80 -3.28 -9.48 4.26
CA ILE A 80 -3.04 -8.69 5.47
C ILE A 80 -2.01 -9.41 6.35
N PRO A 81 -0.82 -8.82 6.61
CA PRO A 81 0.17 -9.40 7.50
C PRO A 81 -0.28 -9.37 8.97
N ASP A 82 0.28 -10.27 9.76
CA ASP A 82 0.07 -10.32 11.21
C ASP A 82 1.29 -10.91 11.91
N ASP A 83 2.25 -10.06 12.17
CA ASP A 83 3.44 -10.39 12.94
C ASP A 83 3.81 -9.26 13.92
N HIS A 84 4.94 -9.39 14.61
CA HIS A 84 5.35 -8.48 15.67
C HIS A 84 5.48 -7.01 15.24
N TYR A 85 5.90 -6.75 14.00
CA TYR A 85 6.12 -5.39 13.48
C TYR A 85 5.01 -4.91 12.55
N TYR A 86 4.17 -5.83 12.06
CA TYR A 86 3.12 -5.58 11.07
C TYR A 86 1.81 -6.18 11.55
N GLN A 87 1.25 -5.62 12.65
CA GLN A 87 0.04 -6.11 13.31
C GLN A 87 -1.23 -5.64 12.59
N GLU A 88 -1.25 -5.75 11.27
CA GLU A 88 -2.30 -5.18 10.43
C GLU A 88 -3.65 -5.89 10.59
N LYS A 89 -3.68 -7.19 10.93
CA LYS A 89 -4.96 -7.88 11.17
C LYS A 89 -5.73 -7.36 12.38
N PHE A 90 -5.07 -6.63 13.27
CA PHE A 90 -5.77 -5.95 14.36
C PHE A 90 -6.65 -4.82 13.83
N TYR A 91 -6.27 -4.17 12.72
CA TYR A 91 -6.95 -3.01 12.16
C TYR A 91 -7.80 -3.32 10.94
N PHE A 92 -7.34 -4.20 10.06
CA PHE A 92 -7.89 -4.32 8.72
C PHE A 92 -8.58 -5.66 8.47
N THR A 93 -9.74 -5.56 7.85
CA THR A 93 -10.42 -6.68 7.20
C THR A 93 -9.72 -6.99 5.88
N PRO A 94 -9.50 -8.27 5.50
CA PRO A 94 -9.03 -8.62 4.18
C PRO A 94 -9.91 -8.00 3.07
N GLY A 95 -9.26 -7.51 2.03
CA GLY A 95 -9.94 -6.83 0.92
C GLY A 95 -10.94 -7.73 0.20
N ASN A 96 -12.07 -7.15 -0.14
CA ASN A 96 -13.19 -7.82 -0.81
C ASN A 96 -13.45 -7.30 -2.24
N THR A 97 -12.54 -6.50 -2.80
CA THR A 97 -12.68 -5.94 -4.15
C THR A 97 -12.23 -6.88 -5.25
N GLY A 98 -11.48 -7.92 -4.90
CA GLY A 98 -10.72 -8.73 -5.84
C GLY A 98 -9.61 -7.93 -6.53
N PHE A 99 -8.81 -8.58 -7.35
CA PHE A 99 -7.79 -7.90 -8.15
C PHE A 99 -8.45 -7.09 -9.25
N LYS A 100 -7.97 -5.85 -9.45
CA LYS A 100 -8.55 -4.88 -10.40
C LYS A 100 -7.49 -4.30 -11.33
N ALA A 101 -7.91 -3.91 -12.52
CA ALA A 101 -7.19 -3.02 -13.39
C ALA A 101 -8.06 -1.78 -13.65
N PHE A 102 -7.46 -0.60 -13.57
CA PHE A 102 -8.15 0.68 -13.71
C PHE A 102 -7.70 1.36 -14.99
N LYS A 103 -8.65 1.62 -15.88
CA LYS A 103 -8.36 2.34 -17.13
C LYS A 103 -8.29 3.83 -16.84
N THR A 104 -7.07 4.36 -16.83
CA THR A 104 -6.79 5.78 -16.64
C THR A 104 -6.65 6.49 -17.98
N ARG A 105 -6.45 7.81 -17.94
CA ARG A 105 -6.16 8.61 -19.14
C ARG A 105 -4.94 8.12 -19.91
N TYR A 106 -3.93 7.55 -19.24
CA TYR A 106 -2.62 7.28 -19.85
C TYR A 106 -2.33 5.80 -20.06
N ALA A 107 -2.82 4.93 -19.18
CA ALA A 107 -2.59 3.49 -19.22
C ALA A 107 -3.64 2.77 -18.38
N THR A 108 -3.77 1.47 -18.57
CA THR A 108 -4.50 0.62 -17.63
C THR A 108 -3.55 0.19 -16.52
N ILE A 109 -3.85 0.53 -15.26
CA ILE A 109 -2.96 0.25 -14.13
C ILE A 109 -3.55 -0.78 -13.16
N GLY A 110 -2.70 -1.62 -12.61
CA GLY A 110 -2.99 -2.46 -11.45
C GLY A 110 -2.36 -1.85 -10.19
N VAL A 111 -2.98 -2.04 -9.03
CA VAL A 111 -2.43 -1.58 -7.75
C VAL A 111 -2.56 -2.69 -6.73
N GLY A 112 -1.42 -3.24 -6.27
CA GLY A 112 -1.31 -4.07 -5.07
C GLY A 112 -0.79 -3.23 -3.91
N ILE A 113 -1.01 -3.66 -2.66
CA ILE A 113 -0.57 -2.91 -1.49
C ILE A 113 0.40 -3.77 -0.68
N CYS A 114 1.63 -3.29 -0.51
CA CYS A 114 2.67 -3.83 0.37
C CYS A 114 2.74 -5.37 0.34
N TRP A 115 2.20 -6.06 1.34
CA TRP A 115 2.28 -7.52 1.48
C TRP A 115 1.69 -8.31 0.32
N ASP A 116 0.78 -7.72 -0.48
CA ASP A 116 0.32 -8.28 -1.76
C ASP A 116 1.48 -8.58 -2.72
N GLN A 117 2.60 -7.90 -2.55
CA GLN A 117 3.83 -8.06 -3.35
C GLN A 117 4.47 -9.45 -3.24
N TRP A 118 4.21 -10.19 -2.15
CA TRP A 118 4.74 -11.54 -1.96
C TRP A 118 3.93 -12.63 -2.68
N PHE A 119 2.76 -12.27 -3.20
CA PHE A 119 1.81 -13.18 -3.84
C PHE A 119 1.82 -12.98 -5.36
N PRO A 120 2.43 -13.90 -6.14
CA PRO A 120 2.45 -13.81 -7.61
C PRO A 120 1.06 -13.69 -8.24
N GLU A 121 0.03 -14.22 -7.56
CA GLU A 121 -1.37 -14.17 -7.96
C GLU A 121 -1.87 -12.73 -8.09
N THR A 122 -1.39 -11.82 -7.24
CA THR A 122 -1.76 -10.40 -7.30
C THR A 122 -1.31 -9.78 -8.62
N ALA A 123 -0.02 -9.88 -8.94
CA ALA A 123 0.54 -9.36 -10.18
C ALA A 123 -0.09 -10.02 -11.42
N ARG A 124 -0.16 -11.35 -11.44
CA ARG A 124 -0.74 -12.12 -12.55
C ARG A 124 -2.22 -11.85 -12.72
N GLY A 125 -2.98 -11.77 -11.62
CA GLY A 125 -4.41 -11.49 -11.65
C GLY A 125 -4.73 -10.12 -12.25
N MET A 126 -3.91 -9.10 -11.95
CA MET A 126 -4.05 -7.76 -12.53
C MET A 126 -3.61 -7.72 -14.00
N ALA A 127 -2.52 -8.41 -14.36
CA ALA A 127 -2.07 -8.55 -15.75
C ALA A 127 -3.16 -9.19 -16.63
N LEU A 128 -3.79 -10.27 -16.16
CA LEU A 128 -4.89 -10.95 -16.89
C LEU A 128 -6.15 -10.08 -17.03
N LYS A 129 -6.27 -9.03 -16.21
CA LYS A 129 -7.33 -8.02 -16.34
C LYS A 129 -6.93 -6.82 -17.22
N GLY A 130 -5.77 -6.89 -17.85
CA GLY A 130 -5.29 -5.91 -18.81
C GLY A 130 -4.48 -4.78 -18.21
N ALA A 131 -3.94 -4.92 -16.99
CA ALA A 131 -3.00 -3.94 -16.46
C ALA A 131 -1.73 -3.89 -17.34
N GLU A 132 -1.28 -2.69 -17.62
CA GLU A 132 -0.08 -2.38 -18.40
C GLU A 132 1.07 -1.94 -17.50
N ILE A 133 0.77 -1.48 -16.28
CA ILE A 133 1.72 -1.05 -15.24
C ILE A 133 1.18 -1.49 -13.88
N LEU A 134 2.06 -2.01 -13.01
CA LEU A 134 1.72 -2.33 -11.62
C LEU A 134 2.29 -1.29 -10.65
N PHE A 135 1.48 -0.84 -9.72
CA PHE A 135 1.88 0.02 -8.61
C PHE A 135 1.80 -0.74 -7.29
N TYR A 136 2.82 -0.55 -6.44
CA TYR A 136 2.86 -1.09 -5.09
C TYR A 136 3.24 0.01 -4.09
N PRO A 137 2.27 0.76 -3.55
CA PRO A 137 2.49 1.52 -2.33
C PRO A 137 2.83 0.55 -1.19
N THR A 138 3.92 0.82 -0.49
CA THR A 138 4.55 -0.14 0.41
C THR A 138 5.04 0.55 1.68
N ALA A 139 5.04 -0.20 2.79
CA ALA A 139 5.67 0.14 4.05
C ALA A 139 6.44 -1.10 4.53
N ILE A 140 7.64 -1.33 3.97
CA ILE A 140 8.49 -2.46 4.32
C ILE A 140 9.86 -1.99 4.78
N GLY A 141 10.39 -2.62 5.81
CA GLY A 141 11.67 -2.28 6.40
C GLY A 141 12.45 -3.49 6.90
N SER A 142 13.57 -3.22 7.53
CA SER A 142 14.35 -4.22 8.24
C SER A 142 13.61 -4.66 9.49
N GLU A 143 13.39 -5.96 9.60
CA GLU A 143 12.84 -6.58 10.80
C GLU A 143 13.99 -6.97 11.73
N PRO A 144 14.14 -6.31 12.89
CA PRO A 144 15.28 -6.57 13.79
C PRO A 144 15.41 -8.02 14.26
N ILE A 145 14.29 -8.77 14.24
CA ILE A 145 14.28 -10.19 14.59
C ILE A 145 14.87 -11.09 13.50
N LEU A 146 14.92 -10.61 12.26
CA LEU A 146 15.57 -11.30 11.16
C LEU A 146 17.00 -10.77 11.06
N GLU A 147 17.98 -11.56 11.41
CA GLU A 147 19.40 -11.21 11.30
C GLU A 147 19.87 -11.14 9.83
N CYS A 148 19.02 -10.62 8.94
CA CYS A 148 19.32 -10.51 7.52
C CYS A 148 18.70 -9.23 6.91
N ASP A 149 19.37 -8.70 5.89
CA ASP A 149 18.82 -7.63 5.06
C ASP A 149 17.82 -8.22 4.05
N SER A 150 16.53 -7.94 4.26
CA SER A 150 15.46 -8.42 3.40
C SER A 150 15.25 -7.58 2.13
N MET A 151 15.88 -6.42 2.02
CA MET A 151 15.68 -5.51 0.88
C MET A 151 16.05 -6.14 -0.48
N PRO A 152 17.19 -6.86 -0.62
CA PRO A 152 17.52 -7.53 -1.88
C PRO A 152 16.54 -8.65 -2.26
N HIS A 153 15.97 -9.33 -1.26
CA HIS A 153 14.93 -10.34 -1.50
C HIS A 153 13.64 -9.67 -2.01
N TRP A 154 13.18 -8.63 -1.33
CA TRP A 154 12.04 -7.83 -1.74
C TRP A 154 12.17 -7.34 -3.18
N ARG A 155 13.31 -6.73 -3.52
CA ARG A 155 13.58 -6.21 -4.87
C ARG A 155 13.53 -7.32 -5.93
N ARG A 156 14.13 -8.48 -5.68
CA ARG A 156 14.08 -9.62 -6.62
C ARG A 156 12.66 -10.13 -6.85
N CYS A 157 11.83 -10.18 -5.80
CA CYS A 157 10.44 -10.57 -5.93
C CYS A 157 9.69 -9.60 -6.86
N MET A 158 9.85 -8.29 -6.61
CA MET A 158 9.18 -7.24 -7.38
C MET A 158 9.63 -7.20 -8.85
N THR A 159 10.94 -7.29 -9.11
CA THR A 159 11.47 -7.37 -10.49
C THR A 159 11.03 -8.66 -11.19
N GLY A 160 10.88 -9.76 -10.43
CA GLY A 160 10.31 -11.00 -10.93
C GLY A 160 8.87 -10.85 -11.43
N HIS A 161 8.04 -10.06 -10.73
CA HIS A 161 6.68 -9.76 -11.20
C HIS A 161 6.67 -8.99 -12.52
N ALA A 162 7.57 -8.03 -12.70
CA ALA A 162 7.73 -7.30 -13.96
C ALA A 162 8.09 -8.27 -15.09
N ALA A 163 9.17 -9.02 -14.92
CA ALA A 163 9.68 -9.96 -15.92
C ALA A 163 8.66 -11.06 -16.29
N CYS A 164 8.01 -11.67 -15.28
CA CYS A 164 7.04 -12.75 -15.52
C CYS A 164 5.75 -12.30 -16.20
N ASN A 165 5.40 -11.01 -16.14
CA ASN A 165 4.19 -10.45 -16.73
C ASN A 165 4.48 -9.53 -17.92
N LEU A 166 5.76 -9.28 -18.25
CA LEU A 166 6.20 -8.31 -19.26
C LEU A 166 5.55 -6.94 -19.04
N MET A 167 5.60 -6.46 -17.81
CA MET A 167 4.88 -5.28 -17.36
C MET A 167 5.69 -4.50 -16.33
N PRO A 168 5.92 -3.19 -16.51
CA PRO A 168 6.64 -2.37 -15.54
C PRO A 168 6.03 -2.41 -14.14
N VAL A 169 6.88 -2.36 -13.13
CA VAL A 169 6.50 -2.28 -11.71
C VAL A 169 7.02 -0.99 -11.11
N VAL A 170 6.16 -0.29 -10.39
CA VAL A 170 6.44 0.93 -9.65
C VAL A 170 6.25 0.66 -8.17
N ALA A 171 7.33 0.61 -7.41
CA ALA A 171 7.30 0.43 -5.96
C ALA A 171 7.62 1.74 -5.24
N ALA A 172 6.70 2.19 -4.40
CA ALA A 172 6.86 3.38 -3.57
C ALA A 172 6.89 2.98 -2.10
N ASN A 173 8.07 2.90 -1.51
CA ASN A 173 8.25 2.48 -0.13
C ASN A 173 8.44 3.65 0.83
N ARG A 174 8.04 3.45 2.08
CA ARG A 174 8.30 4.34 3.21
C ARG A 174 9.80 4.36 3.53
N ILE A 175 10.29 5.43 4.15
CA ILE A 175 11.70 5.60 4.54
C ILE A 175 11.82 6.16 5.95
N GLY A 176 12.91 5.80 6.62
CA GLY A 176 13.26 6.29 7.95
C GLY A 176 12.84 5.33 9.07
N THR A 177 13.25 5.65 10.29
CA THR A 177 12.92 4.84 11.47
C THR A 177 11.71 5.45 12.17
N GLU A 178 10.73 4.61 12.44
CA GLU A 178 9.55 4.96 13.22
C GLU A 178 9.51 4.12 14.49
N GLU A 179 9.41 4.79 15.63
CA GLU A 179 9.45 4.17 16.95
C GLU A 179 8.09 4.23 17.63
N VAL A 180 7.76 3.16 18.34
CA VAL A 180 6.60 3.06 19.22
C VAL A 180 7.09 3.16 20.64
N VAL A 181 6.61 4.18 21.37
CA VAL A 181 6.93 4.39 22.78
C VAL A 181 5.93 3.66 23.66
N PRO A 182 6.38 2.85 24.65
CA PRO A 182 5.50 2.17 25.57
C PRO A 182 4.58 3.13 26.34
N CYS A 183 3.30 2.82 26.36
CA CYS A 183 2.29 3.53 27.15
C CYS A 183 1.17 2.57 27.57
N ALA A 184 0.29 3.04 28.45
CA ALA A 184 -0.82 2.20 28.95
C ALA A 184 -1.78 1.82 27.80
N GLU A 185 -2.03 2.74 26.88
CA GLU A 185 -2.98 2.58 25.77
C GLU A 185 -2.53 1.52 24.76
N ASN A 186 -1.23 1.29 24.63
CA ASN A 186 -0.69 0.24 23.76
C ASN A 186 -0.24 -1.03 24.51
N GLY A 187 -0.59 -1.14 25.81
CA GLY A 187 -0.20 -2.29 26.64
C GLY A 187 1.31 -2.38 26.88
N ASN A 188 2.00 -1.24 26.94
CA ASN A 188 3.44 -1.12 27.08
C ASN A 188 4.25 -1.79 25.94
N GLN A 189 3.68 -1.86 24.74
CA GLN A 189 4.40 -2.32 23.56
C GLN A 189 5.50 -1.33 23.16
N SER A 190 6.62 -1.85 22.70
CA SER A 190 7.70 -1.07 22.08
C SER A 190 8.07 -1.69 20.75
N SER A 191 8.40 -0.86 19.78
CA SER A 191 8.86 -1.27 18.46
C SER A 191 9.73 -0.18 17.87
N ALA A 192 10.67 -0.56 17.02
CA ALA A 192 11.41 0.37 16.16
C ALA A 192 11.60 -0.31 14.81
N LEU A 193 10.94 0.21 13.79
CA LEU A 193 11.00 -0.31 12.44
C LEU A 193 11.69 0.70 11.53
N THR A 194 12.80 0.28 10.91
CA THR A 194 13.49 1.10 9.92
C THR A 194 13.05 0.70 8.53
N PHE A 195 12.25 1.53 7.91
CA PHE A 195 11.85 1.40 6.52
C PHE A 195 13.01 1.76 5.61
N TYR A 196 13.39 0.86 4.71
CA TYR A 196 14.61 1.05 3.93
C TYR A 196 14.43 1.87 2.63
N GLY A 197 13.26 2.48 2.43
CA GLY A 197 13.02 3.27 1.22
C GLY A 197 13.24 2.44 -0.03
N SER A 198 14.27 2.76 -0.78
CA SER A 198 14.66 2.03 -2.00
C SER A 198 13.54 1.90 -3.03
N SER A 199 12.66 2.91 -3.10
CA SER A 199 11.62 3.01 -4.14
C SER A 199 12.24 2.92 -5.52
N PHE A 200 11.57 2.25 -6.46
CA PHE A 200 12.11 2.03 -7.79
C PHE A 200 11.00 1.87 -8.83
N ILE A 201 11.41 2.00 -10.08
CA ILE A 201 10.61 1.67 -11.26
C ILE A 201 11.43 0.67 -12.07
N THR A 202 10.79 -0.40 -12.53
CA THR A 202 11.39 -1.33 -13.50
C THR A 202 10.84 -1.06 -14.90
N ASP A 203 11.56 -1.53 -15.88
CA ASP A 203 10.96 -1.76 -17.19
C ASP A 203 10.12 -3.07 -17.21
N ALA A 204 9.63 -3.46 -18.38
CA ALA A 204 8.82 -4.68 -18.54
C ALA A 204 9.64 -5.98 -18.39
N THR A 205 10.97 -5.92 -18.39
CA THR A 205 11.86 -7.08 -18.20
C THR A 205 12.36 -7.22 -16.77
N GLY A 206 12.08 -6.21 -15.93
CA GLY A 206 12.46 -6.18 -14.51
C GLY A 206 13.80 -5.48 -14.24
N GLU A 207 14.36 -4.76 -15.22
CA GLU A 207 15.59 -3.97 -15.07
C GLU A 207 15.33 -2.55 -14.53
#